data_e9e5def42c37ac8602140cfb6a030191
#
_entry.id   e9e5def42c37ac8602140cfb6a030191
#
_cell.length_a   1.000
_cell.length_b   1.000
_cell.length_c   1.000
_cell.angle_alpha   90.00
_cell.angle_beta   90.00
_cell.angle_gamma   90.00
#
_symmetry.space_group_name_H-M   'P 1'
#
loop_
_entity.id
_entity.type
_entity.pdbx_description
1 polymer ?
#
loop_
_entity_poly.entity_id
_entity_poly.type
_entity_poly.pdbx_seq_one_letter_code
_entity_poly.pdbx_strand_id
1 'polypeptide(L)'
;LSLKGKNGSGKTTLLKLIMGELHPTDGVMERADFTSVYLDQEYSLVRNERSVLQQAEAFNHRHLPEHEVKTILNRYLFPRDVWNKPCGKLSGGEKMRLSFCCLMIADNTPDMFILDEPTNNLDIESIEIITATIRDYAGTVIAISHDREFLKDTGIEREILLE
;
A
#
# COMPACT_ATOMS: atom_id res chain seq x y z
N LEU A 1 7.85 2.39 -11.06
CA LEU A 1 9.29 2.41 -10.82
C LEU A 1 9.63 1.41 -9.72
N SER A 2 10.64 0.52 -9.93
CA SER A 2 11.20 -0.32 -8.87
C SER A 2 12.53 0.24 -8.36
N LEU A 3 12.72 0.15 -7.03
CA LEU A 3 13.94 0.57 -6.37
C LEU A 3 14.66 -0.67 -5.85
N LYS A 4 15.86 -0.93 -6.36
CA LYS A 4 16.68 -2.09 -6.01
C LYS A 4 17.99 -1.68 -5.36
N GLY A 5 18.58 -2.59 -4.60
CA GLY A 5 19.87 -2.41 -3.94
C GLY A 5 20.01 -3.32 -2.73
N LYS A 6 21.25 -3.51 -2.27
CA LYS A 6 21.53 -4.32 -1.08
C LYS A 6 20.89 -3.73 0.18
N ASN A 7 20.76 -4.54 1.23
CA ASN A 7 20.36 -4.01 2.53
C ASN A 7 21.39 -2.97 2.99
N GLY A 8 20.90 -1.82 3.43
CA GLY A 8 21.76 -0.68 3.82
C GLY A 8 22.20 0.23 2.66
N SER A 9 21.80 -0.02 1.41
CA SER A 9 22.13 0.85 0.25
C SER A 9 21.39 2.20 0.24
N GLY A 10 20.56 2.48 1.24
CA GLY A 10 19.86 3.76 1.36
C GLY A 10 18.46 3.81 0.71
N LYS A 11 17.86 2.69 0.32
CA LYS A 11 16.51 2.66 -0.28
C LYS A 11 15.48 3.40 0.56
N THR A 12 15.38 3.06 1.84
CA THR A 12 14.45 3.70 2.78
C THR A 12 14.78 5.18 2.98
N THR A 13 16.06 5.55 3.00
CA THR A 13 16.50 6.95 3.10
C THR A 13 16.05 7.74 1.87
N LEU A 14 16.22 7.18 0.67
CA LEU A 14 15.76 7.81 -0.57
C LEU A 14 14.24 7.97 -0.57
N LEU A 15 13.47 6.96 -0.13
CA LEU A 15 12.01 7.08 -0.02
C LEU A 15 11.61 8.19 0.94
N LYS A 16 12.25 8.29 2.10
CA LYS A 16 11.99 9.37 3.08
C LYS A 16 12.33 10.76 2.53
N LEU A 17 13.38 10.88 1.73
CA LEU A 17 13.69 12.11 1.00
C LEU A 17 12.55 12.44 0.01
N ILE A 18 12.12 11.48 -0.81
CA ILE A 18 11.01 11.65 -1.77
C ILE A 18 9.74 12.07 -1.06
N MET A 19 9.39 11.45 0.07
CA MET A 19 8.23 11.83 0.88
C MET A 19 8.36 13.19 1.58
N GLY A 20 9.59 13.73 1.64
CA GLY A 20 9.87 14.99 2.35
C GLY A 20 9.98 14.85 3.87
N GLU A 21 10.14 13.63 4.36
CA GLU A 21 10.40 13.33 5.78
C GLU A 21 11.84 13.60 6.18
N LEU A 22 12.74 13.61 5.21
CA LEU A 22 14.16 13.96 5.38
C LEU A 22 14.56 15.06 4.40
N HIS A 23 15.57 15.82 4.77
CA HIS A 23 16.25 16.78 3.89
C HIS A 23 17.62 16.24 3.49
N PRO A 24 18.09 16.51 2.25
CA PRO A 24 19.42 16.12 1.84
C PRO A 24 20.47 16.82 2.70
N THR A 25 21.54 16.10 3.07
CA THR A 25 22.67 16.67 3.83
C THR A 25 23.60 17.49 2.94
N ASP A 26 23.58 17.25 1.65
CA ASP A 26 24.30 17.98 0.61
C ASP A 26 23.55 17.92 -0.70
N GLY A 27 23.70 18.92 -1.57
CA GLY A 27 23.01 19.05 -2.83
C GLY A 27 21.63 19.69 -2.71
N VAL A 28 20.86 19.62 -3.80
CA VAL A 28 19.51 20.20 -3.91
C VAL A 28 18.54 19.12 -4.35
N MET A 29 17.39 19.07 -3.72
CA MET A 29 16.27 18.23 -4.12
C MET A 29 15.08 19.12 -4.47
N GLU A 30 14.66 19.07 -5.73
CA GLU A 30 13.42 19.68 -6.17
C GLU A 30 12.29 18.66 -6.11
N ARG A 31 11.20 19.02 -5.48
CA ARG A 31 10.01 18.17 -5.30
C ARG A 31 8.76 18.96 -5.67
N ALA A 32 7.90 18.39 -6.50
CA ALA A 32 6.55 18.88 -6.69
C ALA A 32 5.68 18.60 -5.45
N ASP A 33 4.60 19.33 -5.28
CA ASP A 33 3.58 19.00 -4.28
C ASP A 33 2.78 17.79 -4.76
N PHE A 34 2.76 16.72 -3.95
CA PHE A 34 1.98 15.50 -4.19
C PHE A 34 1.61 14.83 -2.88
N THR A 35 0.53 14.07 -2.90
CA THR A 35 0.11 13.20 -1.82
C THR A 35 0.70 11.81 -2.01
N SER A 36 1.26 11.22 -0.96
CA SER A 36 1.80 9.85 -1.02
C SER A 36 1.31 9.01 0.13
N VAL A 37 1.18 7.72 -0.13
CA VAL A 37 0.91 6.70 0.89
C VAL A 37 2.02 5.67 0.86
N TYR A 38 2.63 5.44 2.02
CA TYR A 38 3.64 4.42 2.25
C TYR A 38 2.99 3.18 2.87
N LEU A 39 3.07 2.07 2.16
CA LEU A 39 2.62 0.78 2.62
C LEU A 39 3.83 -0.03 3.05
N ASP A 40 4.05 -0.06 4.35
CA ASP A 40 5.18 -0.70 5.01
C ASP A 40 4.87 -2.15 5.42
N GLN A 41 5.91 -2.87 5.80
CA GLN A 41 5.82 -4.24 6.31
C GLN A 41 5.18 -4.34 7.70
N GLU A 42 5.05 -3.23 8.43
CA GLU A 42 4.43 -3.18 9.75
C GLU A 42 2.93 -2.91 9.66
N TYR A 43 2.42 -2.66 8.45
CA TYR A 43 1.00 -2.39 8.19
C TYR A 43 0.46 -1.21 9.01
N SER A 44 1.22 -0.13 9.10
CA SER A 44 0.96 1.03 9.97
C SER A 44 -0.39 1.74 9.72
N LEU A 45 -0.98 1.56 8.53
CA LEU A 45 -2.32 2.04 8.21
C LEU A 45 -3.42 1.32 9.00
N VAL A 46 -3.18 0.07 9.44
CA VAL A 46 -4.19 -0.76 10.08
C VAL A 46 -4.09 -0.66 11.61
N ARG A 47 -5.17 -0.26 12.25
CA ARG A 47 -5.27 -0.17 13.71
C ARG A 47 -5.73 -1.50 14.29
N ASN A 48 -4.87 -2.15 15.07
CA ASN A 48 -5.08 -3.50 15.61
C ASN A 48 -6.33 -3.62 16.52
N GLU A 49 -6.70 -2.54 17.18
CA GLU A 49 -7.84 -2.45 18.11
C GLU A 49 -9.20 -2.31 17.41
N ARG A 50 -9.22 -1.93 16.14
CA ARG A 50 -10.45 -1.82 15.35
C ARG A 50 -10.87 -3.16 14.79
N SER A 51 -12.18 -3.35 14.56
CA SER A 51 -12.64 -4.42 13.69
C SER A 51 -12.37 -4.08 12.21
N VAL A 52 -12.42 -5.09 11.34
CA VAL A 52 -12.28 -4.92 9.89
C VAL A 52 -13.22 -3.85 9.35
N LEU A 53 -14.51 -3.92 9.74
CA LEU A 53 -15.51 -2.94 9.31
C LEU A 53 -15.20 -1.54 9.86
N GLN A 54 -14.90 -1.42 11.15
CA GLN A 54 -14.53 -0.14 11.75
C GLN A 54 -13.28 0.47 11.11
N GLN A 55 -12.31 -0.34 10.73
CA GLN A 55 -11.13 0.11 10.03
C GLN A 55 -11.50 0.68 8.65
N ALA A 56 -12.32 -0.03 7.89
CA ALA A 56 -12.80 0.42 6.59
C ALA A 56 -13.63 1.71 6.69
N GLU A 57 -14.55 1.79 7.63
CA GLU A 57 -15.39 2.97 7.85
C GLU A 57 -14.59 4.20 8.28
N ALA A 58 -13.48 4.02 9.01
CA ALA A 58 -12.60 5.12 9.37
C ALA A 58 -11.94 5.83 8.17
N PHE A 59 -11.90 5.17 7.02
CA PHE A 59 -11.42 5.75 5.75
C PHE A 59 -12.55 6.24 4.84
N ASN A 60 -13.81 6.08 5.25
CA ASN A 60 -14.97 6.48 4.46
C ASN A 60 -15.25 7.99 4.56
N HIS A 61 -14.33 8.82 4.11
CA HIS A 61 -14.48 10.28 4.15
C HIS A 61 -15.49 10.81 3.13
N ARG A 62 -15.80 10.05 2.08
CA ARG A 62 -16.82 10.39 1.08
C ARG A 62 -18.22 9.91 1.44
N HIS A 63 -18.41 9.42 2.68
CA HIS A 63 -19.71 9.04 3.21
C HIS A 63 -20.47 8.01 2.34
N LEU A 64 -19.76 7.02 1.83
CA LEU A 64 -20.39 5.89 1.16
C LEU A 64 -21.41 5.23 2.08
N PRO A 65 -22.56 4.81 1.56
CA PRO A 65 -23.48 3.99 2.33
C PRO A 65 -22.79 2.70 2.83
N GLU A 66 -23.21 2.23 4.00
CA GLU A 66 -22.58 1.05 4.65
C GLU A 66 -22.55 -0.18 3.71
N HIS A 67 -23.59 -0.38 2.88
CA HIS A 67 -23.63 -1.49 1.95
C HIS A 67 -22.58 -1.40 0.84
N GLU A 68 -22.18 -0.20 0.42
CA GLU A 68 -21.10 0.00 -0.54
C GLU A 68 -19.73 -0.30 0.09
N VAL A 69 -19.49 0.16 1.34
CA VAL A 69 -18.28 -0.19 2.09
C VAL A 69 -18.15 -1.71 2.22
N LYS A 70 -19.26 -2.39 2.57
CA LYS A 70 -19.32 -3.85 2.68
C LYS A 70 -19.09 -4.55 1.33
N THR A 71 -19.57 -3.97 0.24
CA THR A 71 -19.32 -4.49 -1.12
C THR A 71 -17.85 -4.40 -1.47
N ILE A 72 -17.17 -3.28 -1.15
CA ILE A 72 -15.73 -3.13 -1.36
C ILE A 72 -14.95 -4.12 -0.48
N LEU A 73 -15.30 -4.26 0.80
CA LEU A 73 -14.70 -5.26 1.69
C LEU A 73 -14.77 -6.68 1.11
N ASN A 74 -15.94 -7.07 0.58
CA ASN A 74 -16.09 -8.39 -0.04
C ASN A 74 -15.17 -8.58 -1.26
N ARG A 75 -14.98 -7.54 -2.09
CA ARG A 75 -14.03 -7.58 -3.24
C ARG A 75 -12.59 -7.80 -2.80
N TYR A 76 -12.24 -7.34 -1.59
CA TYR A 76 -10.94 -7.55 -0.97
C TYR A 76 -10.89 -8.79 -0.07
N LEU A 77 -11.80 -9.74 -0.27
CA LEU A 77 -11.92 -11.02 0.45
C LEU A 77 -12.12 -10.85 1.97
N PHE A 78 -12.93 -9.86 2.36
CA PHE A 78 -13.44 -9.72 3.72
C PHE A 78 -14.95 -10.00 3.73
N PRO A 79 -15.37 -11.27 3.81
CA PRO A 79 -16.77 -11.64 3.88
C PRO A 79 -17.40 -11.24 5.22
N ARG A 80 -18.73 -11.34 5.30
CA ARG A 80 -19.54 -10.87 6.43
C ARG A 80 -19.10 -11.41 7.80
N ASP A 81 -18.67 -12.64 7.85
CA ASP A 81 -18.25 -13.33 9.08
C ASP A 81 -16.96 -12.78 9.70
N VAL A 82 -16.13 -12.06 8.90
CA VAL A 82 -14.89 -11.44 9.39
C VAL A 82 -15.01 -9.94 9.66
N TRP A 83 -16.12 -9.29 9.36
CA TRP A 83 -16.24 -7.83 9.54
C TRP A 83 -16.05 -7.37 11.00
N ASN A 84 -16.43 -8.20 11.95
CA ASN A 84 -16.28 -7.92 13.38
C ASN A 84 -14.95 -8.46 13.96
N LYS A 85 -14.12 -9.13 13.14
CA LYS A 85 -12.82 -9.64 13.57
C LYS A 85 -11.88 -8.48 13.87
N PRO A 86 -11.20 -8.44 15.04
CA PRO A 86 -10.19 -7.43 15.32
C PRO A 86 -9.03 -7.50 14.31
N CYS A 87 -8.61 -6.34 13.80
CA CYS A 87 -7.51 -6.26 12.84
C CYS A 87 -6.19 -6.84 13.38
N GLY A 88 -5.98 -6.80 14.70
CA GLY A 88 -4.82 -7.42 15.34
C GLY A 88 -4.75 -8.95 15.17
N LYS A 89 -5.87 -9.60 14.82
CA LYS A 89 -5.94 -11.05 14.54
C LYS A 89 -5.82 -11.39 13.05
N LEU A 90 -5.63 -10.40 12.20
CA LEU A 90 -5.41 -10.60 10.77
C LEU A 90 -3.98 -11.04 10.52
N SER A 91 -3.78 -11.89 9.50
CA SER A 91 -2.46 -12.19 8.95
C SER A 91 -1.85 -10.95 8.28
N GLY A 92 -0.56 -10.98 7.97
CA GLY A 92 0.11 -9.92 7.21
C GLY A 92 -0.55 -9.66 5.86
N GLY A 93 -0.89 -10.71 5.12
CA GLY A 93 -1.60 -10.62 3.85
C GLY A 93 -2.99 -10.01 3.98
N GLU A 94 -3.76 -10.42 4.99
CA GLU A 94 -5.06 -9.83 5.29
C GLU A 94 -4.92 -8.32 5.62
N LYS A 95 -3.91 -7.93 6.41
CA LYS A 95 -3.65 -6.51 6.74
C LYS A 95 -3.26 -5.71 5.50
N MET A 96 -2.43 -6.26 4.62
CA MET A 96 -2.07 -5.60 3.36
C MET A 96 -3.31 -5.39 2.48
N ARG A 97 -4.13 -6.43 2.27
CA ARG A 97 -5.41 -6.31 1.53
C ARG A 97 -6.33 -5.27 2.16
N LEU A 98 -6.44 -5.25 3.50
CA LEU A 98 -7.26 -4.26 4.22
C LEU A 98 -6.73 -2.84 4.02
N SER A 99 -5.41 -2.65 4.00
CA SER A 99 -4.80 -1.34 3.71
C SER A 99 -5.23 -0.82 2.33
N PHE A 100 -5.11 -1.65 1.28
CA PHE A 100 -5.58 -1.28 -0.05
C PHE A 100 -7.09 -1.05 -0.10
N CYS A 101 -7.88 -1.90 0.55
CA CYS A 101 -9.32 -1.73 0.66
C CYS A 101 -9.68 -0.36 1.28
N CYS A 102 -9.03 0.03 2.36
CA CYS A 102 -9.23 1.32 3.02
C CYS A 102 -8.89 2.49 2.08
N LEU A 103 -7.80 2.40 1.33
CA LEU A 103 -7.41 3.42 0.37
C LEU A 103 -8.40 3.55 -0.79
N MET A 104 -8.98 2.44 -1.23
CA MET A 104 -10.05 2.45 -2.24
C MET A 104 -11.39 3.02 -1.73
N ILE A 105 -11.63 2.95 -0.42
CA ILE A 105 -12.80 3.56 0.23
C ILE A 105 -12.59 5.06 0.43
N ALA A 106 -11.34 5.49 0.66
CA ALA A 106 -11.01 6.90 0.89
C ALA A 106 -11.37 7.79 -0.30
N ASP A 107 -11.69 9.05 -0.04
CA ASP A 107 -12.08 10.02 -1.07
C ASP A 107 -10.91 10.45 -1.95
N ASN A 108 -9.71 10.48 -1.38
CA ASN A 108 -8.51 10.96 -2.04
C ASN A 108 -7.59 9.79 -2.36
N THR A 109 -7.61 9.38 -3.63
CA THR A 109 -6.55 8.49 -4.15
C THR A 109 -5.24 9.27 -4.12
N PRO A 110 -4.19 8.79 -3.45
CA PRO A 110 -2.90 9.49 -3.42
C PRO A 110 -2.31 9.60 -4.83
N ASP A 111 -1.47 10.60 -5.06
CA ASP A 111 -0.75 10.74 -6.33
C ASP A 111 0.35 9.67 -6.48
N MET A 112 0.82 9.13 -5.35
CA MET A 112 1.89 8.15 -5.31
C MET A 112 1.68 7.06 -4.26
N PHE A 113 1.81 5.80 -4.67
CA PHE A 113 2.02 4.67 -3.77
C PHE A 113 3.51 4.34 -3.63
N ILE A 114 3.94 4.17 -2.40
CA ILE A 114 5.26 3.64 -2.07
C ILE A 114 5.04 2.30 -1.37
N LEU A 115 5.56 1.24 -1.97
CA LEU A 115 5.35 -0.14 -1.56
C LEU A 115 6.68 -0.75 -1.13
N ASP A 116 6.77 -1.20 0.12
CA ASP A 116 7.97 -1.84 0.65
C ASP A 116 7.71 -3.33 0.86
N GLU A 117 8.23 -4.15 -0.07
CA GLU A 117 8.06 -5.61 -0.13
C GLU A 117 6.58 -6.04 0.00
N PRO A 118 5.67 -5.52 -0.86
CA PRO A 118 4.23 -5.67 -0.68
C PRO A 118 3.73 -7.11 -0.85
N THR A 119 4.54 -8.02 -1.41
CA THR A 119 4.18 -9.43 -1.62
C THR A 119 4.74 -10.38 -0.57
N ASN A 120 5.55 -9.88 0.37
CA ASN A 120 6.16 -10.72 1.38
C ASN A 120 5.12 -11.36 2.31
N ASN A 121 5.23 -12.68 2.47
CA ASN A 121 4.34 -13.50 3.31
C ASN A 121 2.85 -13.43 2.93
N LEU A 122 2.53 -13.13 1.67
CA LEU A 122 1.18 -13.14 1.17
C LEU A 122 0.81 -14.50 0.55
N ASP A 123 -0.46 -14.88 0.68
CA ASP A 123 -1.05 -15.94 -0.12
C ASP A 123 -1.30 -15.47 -1.57
N ILE A 124 -1.49 -16.43 -2.47
CA ILE A 124 -1.67 -16.17 -3.92
C ILE A 124 -2.86 -15.23 -4.17
N GLU A 125 -3.99 -15.47 -3.50
CA GLU A 125 -5.20 -14.64 -3.67
C GLU A 125 -4.95 -13.18 -3.27
N SER A 126 -4.20 -12.96 -2.19
CA SER A 126 -3.80 -11.60 -1.75
C SER A 126 -2.90 -10.92 -2.78
N ILE A 127 -1.93 -11.65 -3.35
CA ILE A 127 -1.03 -11.14 -4.38
C ILE A 127 -1.83 -10.73 -5.63
N GLU A 128 -2.77 -11.57 -6.09
CA GLU A 128 -3.62 -11.28 -7.26
C GLU A 128 -4.44 -10.00 -7.08
N ILE A 129 -5.08 -9.84 -5.92
CA ILE A 129 -5.90 -8.64 -5.63
C ILE A 129 -5.04 -7.39 -5.59
N ILE A 130 -3.88 -7.44 -4.91
CA ILE A 130 -2.97 -6.30 -4.79
C ILE A 130 -2.39 -5.95 -6.16
N THR A 131 -1.98 -6.94 -6.92
CA THR A 131 -1.46 -6.77 -8.30
C THR A 131 -2.50 -6.10 -9.19
N ALA A 132 -3.75 -6.57 -9.17
CA ALA A 132 -4.84 -5.96 -9.93
C ALA A 132 -5.09 -4.51 -9.49
N THR A 133 -5.13 -4.24 -8.19
CA THR A 133 -5.34 -2.90 -7.65
C THR A 133 -4.24 -1.93 -8.09
N ILE A 134 -2.97 -2.36 -8.06
CA ILE A 134 -1.83 -1.52 -8.46
C ILE A 134 -1.81 -1.31 -9.97
N ARG A 135 -2.11 -2.34 -10.76
CA ARG A 135 -2.17 -2.23 -12.23
C ARG A 135 -3.22 -1.23 -12.69
N ASP A 136 -4.37 -1.20 -12.01
CA ASP A 136 -5.48 -0.32 -12.35
C ASP A 136 -5.32 1.09 -11.75
N TYR A 137 -4.30 1.31 -10.92
CA TYR A 137 -4.02 2.60 -10.33
C TYR A 137 -3.35 3.54 -11.34
N ALA A 138 -3.94 4.74 -11.52
CA ALA A 138 -3.48 5.72 -12.51
C ALA A 138 -2.33 6.62 -12.03
N GLY A 139 -1.98 6.58 -10.76
CA GLY A 139 -0.91 7.41 -10.18
C GLY A 139 0.48 6.78 -10.30
N THR A 140 1.42 7.36 -9.58
CA THR A 140 2.81 6.88 -9.57
C THR A 140 2.98 5.75 -8.55
N VAL A 141 3.70 4.71 -8.93
CA VAL A 141 4.08 3.62 -8.01
C VAL A 141 5.59 3.53 -7.91
N ILE A 142 6.10 3.57 -6.67
CA ILE A 142 7.49 3.21 -6.34
C ILE A 142 7.44 1.94 -5.51
N ALA A 143 8.07 0.86 -5.97
CA ALA A 143 8.09 -0.40 -5.26
C ALA A 143 9.54 -0.84 -4.94
N ILE A 144 9.76 -1.23 -3.69
CA ILE A 144 10.87 -2.07 -3.30
C ILE A 144 10.31 -3.49 -3.31
N SER A 145 10.77 -4.34 -4.24
CA SER A 145 10.35 -5.74 -4.29
C SER A 145 11.41 -6.60 -4.97
N HIS A 146 11.56 -7.81 -4.47
CA HIS A 146 12.34 -8.88 -5.08
C HIS A 146 11.49 -9.78 -5.98
N ASP A 147 10.18 -9.62 -5.96
CA ASP A 147 9.21 -10.38 -6.75
C ASP A 147 9.14 -9.83 -8.19
N ARG A 148 9.78 -10.54 -9.12
CA ARG A 148 9.83 -10.15 -10.52
C ARG A 148 8.51 -10.31 -11.25
N GLU A 149 7.72 -11.31 -10.85
CA GLU A 149 6.39 -11.55 -11.42
C GLU A 149 5.45 -10.41 -11.05
N PHE A 150 5.40 -10.06 -9.77
CA PHE A 150 4.64 -8.93 -9.27
C PHE A 150 5.01 -7.61 -10.00
N LEU A 151 6.29 -7.29 -10.13
CA LEU A 151 6.74 -6.08 -10.83
C LEU A 151 6.30 -6.08 -12.30
N LYS A 152 6.39 -7.21 -12.99
CA LYS A 152 5.97 -7.36 -14.38
C LYS A 152 4.44 -7.22 -14.52
N ASP A 153 3.68 -7.91 -13.68
CA ASP A 153 2.22 -7.96 -13.77
C ASP A 153 1.55 -6.63 -13.37
N THR A 154 2.24 -5.83 -12.56
CA THR A 154 1.84 -4.46 -12.22
C THR A 154 2.29 -3.40 -13.23
N GLY A 155 3.05 -3.79 -14.28
CA GLY A 155 3.57 -2.86 -15.30
C GLY A 155 4.70 -1.96 -14.79
N ILE A 156 5.40 -2.35 -13.72
CA ILE A 156 6.54 -1.61 -13.18
C ILE A 156 7.81 -1.99 -13.95
N GLU A 157 8.07 -1.29 -15.05
CA GLU A 157 9.17 -1.60 -15.98
C GLU A 157 10.48 -0.86 -15.67
N ARG A 158 10.39 0.32 -15.04
CA ARG A 158 11.57 1.14 -14.76
C ARG A 158 12.22 0.71 -13.45
N GLU A 159 13.56 0.66 -13.46
CA GLU A 159 14.33 0.25 -12.29
C GLU A 159 15.43 1.28 -11.98
N ILE A 160 15.61 1.57 -10.69
CA ILE A 160 16.76 2.30 -10.14
C ILE A 160 17.53 1.34 -9.23
N LEU A 161 18.81 1.19 -9.49
CA LEU A 161 19.73 0.42 -8.66
C LEU A 161 20.53 1.37 -7.77
N LEU A 162 20.46 1.16 -6.48
CA LEU A 162 21.34 1.81 -5.49
C LEU A 162 22.51 0.87 -5.15
N GLU A 163 23.70 1.38 -5.28
CA GLU A 163 24.96 0.68 -4.98
C GLU A 163 25.37 0.81 -3.50
#